data_1bb3b6d3d08e2424df16f2e18d27547a
#
_entry.id   1bb3b6d3d08e2424df16f2e18d27547a
#
_cell.length_a   1.000
_cell.length_b   1.000
_cell.length_c   1.000
_cell.angle_alpha   90.00
_cell.angle_beta   90.00
_cell.angle_gamma   90.00
#
_symmetry.space_group_name_H-M   'P 1'
#
loop_
_entity.id
_entity.type
_entity.pdbx_description
1 polymer ?
#
loop_
_entity_poly.entity_id
_entity_poly.type
_entity_poly.pdbx_seq_one_letter_code
_entity_poly.pdbx_strand_id
1 'polypeptide(L)'
;MLATMALLLCPPVLAASQLKDNLPALLSIKTTKRDHYLPDFSFAGYGNGLPAIPDALGAVVEVDDFGASANDGIDDSKAVLAAISHANDVAGPVVVRFSAGRYIVSEVMRIERSDFVLQGAGSGIGGTILHFPRPLKQVDASASLDELRAYLLKLDKREVDPDRNLDDYFSEYSWSGGFIWIQKPGMRAASYLAEYDPEIEKLADIESGARGARTIELSSTADIDAGDIIQLQWMSREGPGAGIIRSLYGTEYKSAGSHHWSFPQRPLVRQTSRVLRVDGRNAQLADPLLHDANETIPAQVAAWDGLQRIGIEDLWLEFPDSPFFGHHLERGYNGIYFTSSFDSWARNIRITNADSGILSYNSANLTFKDVISDGARRAHYAVHMGNVHNVLAENITIMNPVLHSLSFNTQSTKCVFKNADVFVTPALDQHAGANHQNLFDNVTLHIRARRSGGGPVVPVFDGSGAGYWQPGHGEFNTTWNLRVLVTGGAHADEVVTVQGLDEGPMARIVGLHGNRQFKLDYRPAPYVEMLNEPLKSVPSLYDYQKNLRLDND
;
A
#
# COMPACT_ATOMS: atom_id res chain seq x y z
N MET A 1 -37.11 -53.34 -14.66
CA MET A 1 -36.79 -51.92 -14.53
C MET A 1 -36.89 -51.55 -13.04
N LEU A 2 -35.77 -51.65 -12.34
CA LEU A 2 -35.64 -51.18 -10.95
C LEU A 2 -34.87 -49.86 -10.96
N ALA A 3 -35.52 -48.80 -10.50
CA ALA A 3 -34.90 -47.51 -10.31
C ALA A 3 -34.21 -47.48 -8.93
N THR A 4 -32.91 -47.34 -8.92
CA THR A 4 -32.13 -47.19 -7.70
C THR A 4 -32.08 -45.70 -7.30
N MET A 5 -32.72 -45.36 -6.21
CA MET A 5 -32.74 -44.04 -5.61
C MET A 5 -31.44 -43.88 -4.80
N ALA A 6 -30.53 -43.01 -5.22
CA ALA A 6 -29.34 -42.65 -4.48
C ALA A 6 -29.70 -41.62 -3.42
N LEU A 7 -29.60 -42.00 -2.14
CA LEU A 7 -29.65 -41.08 -1.00
C LEU A 7 -28.35 -40.24 -0.99
N LEU A 8 -28.48 -38.95 -1.21
CA LEU A 8 -27.44 -37.98 -0.87
C LEU A 8 -27.39 -37.81 0.65
N LEU A 9 -26.38 -38.43 1.27
CA LEU A 9 -26.03 -38.19 2.67
C LEU A 9 -25.36 -36.80 2.78
N CYS A 10 -26.04 -35.86 3.40
CA CYS A 10 -25.38 -34.63 3.90
C CYS A 10 -24.24 -35.00 4.88
N PRO A 11 -23.08 -34.37 4.78
CA PRO A 11 -22.04 -34.57 5.80
C PRO A 11 -22.48 -33.95 7.13
N PRO A 12 -22.11 -34.53 8.26
CA PRO A 12 -22.63 -34.13 9.58
C PRO A 12 -22.10 -32.76 9.99
N VAL A 13 -22.98 -32.00 10.64
CA VAL A 13 -22.75 -30.69 11.30
C VAL A 13 -21.80 -30.80 12.52
N LEU A 14 -20.74 -31.62 12.44
CA LEU A 14 -19.75 -31.80 13.50
C LEU A 14 -18.55 -30.84 13.43
N ALA A 15 -18.48 -29.97 12.43
CA ALA A 15 -17.31 -29.08 12.24
C ALA A 15 -17.38 -27.76 13.04
N ALA A 16 -18.56 -27.31 13.49
CA ALA A 16 -18.70 -25.98 14.08
C ALA A 16 -18.26 -25.89 15.55
N SER A 17 -18.25 -26.99 16.30
CA SER A 17 -17.86 -26.98 17.73
C SER A 17 -16.36 -27.17 17.96
N GLN A 18 -15.65 -27.87 17.08
CA GLN A 18 -14.18 -28.05 17.19
C GLN A 18 -13.37 -26.86 16.65
N LEU A 19 -13.97 -25.99 15.82
CA LEU A 19 -13.33 -24.80 15.30
C LEU A 19 -13.25 -23.65 16.33
N LYS A 20 -14.07 -23.68 17.39
CA LYS A 20 -14.05 -22.66 18.44
C LYS A 20 -12.85 -22.75 19.40
N ASP A 21 -12.23 -23.91 19.51
CA ASP A 21 -11.20 -24.16 20.52
C ASP A 21 -9.79 -23.68 20.13
N ASN A 22 -9.58 -23.18 18.89
CA ASN A 22 -8.28 -22.71 18.39
C ASN A 22 -8.31 -21.30 17.76
N LEU A 23 -9.28 -20.47 18.14
CA LEU A 23 -9.26 -19.06 17.73
C LEU A 23 -8.22 -18.30 18.56
N PRO A 24 -7.41 -17.43 17.93
CA PRO A 24 -6.53 -16.52 18.67
C PRO A 24 -7.31 -15.72 19.73
N ALA A 25 -6.74 -15.62 20.93
CA ALA A 25 -7.36 -14.92 22.04
C ALA A 25 -7.63 -13.45 21.70
N LEU A 26 -6.76 -12.85 20.88
CA LEU A 26 -6.91 -11.48 20.40
C LEU A 26 -8.25 -11.23 19.67
N LEU A 27 -8.83 -12.23 19.00
CA LEU A 27 -10.13 -12.12 18.32
C LEU A 27 -11.33 -12.13 19.28
N SER A 28 -11.16 -12.72 20.45
CA SER A 28 -12.23 -12.82 21.45
C SER A 28 -12.29 -11.64 22.41
N ILE A 29 -11.26 -10.80 22.43
CA ILE A 29 -11.14 -9.65 23.31
C ILE A 29 -11.87 -8.45 22.71
N LYS A 30 -13.16 -8.31 23.00
CA LYS A 30 -13.93 -7.11 22.68
C LYS A 30 -13.58 -6.01 23.70
N THR A 31 -12.55 -5.21 23.43
CA THR A 31 -12.16 -4.13 24.33
C THR A 31 -11.60 -2.93 23.54
N THR A 32 -11.90 -1.75 24.05
CA THR A 32 -11.26 -0.49 23.63
C THR A 32 -9.94 -0.25 24.35
N LYS A 33 -9.53 -1.15 25.27
CA LYS A 33 -8.24 -1.02 25.96
C LYS A 33 -7.10 -1.12 24.95
N ARG A 34 -6.20 -0.16 24.97
CA ARG A 34 -5.08 -0.03 24.05
C ARG A 34 -4.25 -1.31 23.91
N ASP A 35 -3.99 -2.02 25.00
CA ASP A 35 -3.14 -3.22 25.01
C ASP A 35 -3.72 -4.38 24.21
N HIS A 36 -5.03 -4.41 24.01
CA HIS A 36 -5.76 -5.47 23.31
C HIS A 36 -6.53 -5.00 22.09
N TYR A 37 -6.35 -3.75 21.68
CA TYR A 37 -7.01 -3.24 20.48
C TYR A 37 -6.45 -3.92 19.23
N LEU A 38 -7.34 -4.40 18.38
CA LEU A 38 -7.05 -4.93 17.06
C LEU A 38 -7.77 -4.07 16.02
N PRO A 39 -7.05 -3.42 15.11
CA PRO A 39 -7.68 -2.64 14.05
C PRO A 39 -8.60 -3.49 13.18
N ASP A 40 -9.67 -2.90 12.68
CA ASP A 40 -10.48 -3.51 11.63
C ASP A 40 -9.88 -3.16 10.26
N PHE A 41 -9.39 -4.19 9.57
CA PHE A 41 -8.77 -4.07 8.25
C PHE A 41 -9.73 -4.36 7.09
N SER A 42 -10.96 -4.78 7.39
CA SER A 42 -11.94 -5.23 6.38
C SER A 42 -12.36 -4.15 5.38
N PHE A 43 -12.01 -2.89 5.66
CA PHE A 43 -12.30 -1.75 4.79
C PHE A 43 -11.22 -1.50 3.73
N ALA A 44 -10.08 -2.20 3.76
CA ALA A 44 -9.03 -2.03 2.77
C ALA A 44 -9.48 -2.52 1.38
N GLY A 45 -9.15 -1.73 0.36
CA GLY A 45 -9.42 -2.04 -1.04
C GLY A 45 -10.56 -1.25 -1.65
N TYR A 46 -10.74 -1.45 -2.94
CA TYR A 46 -11.78 -0.82 -3.76
C TYR A 46 -13.16 -0.87 -3.08
N GLY A 47 -13.87 0.26 -3.07
CA GLY A 47 -15.20 0.36 -2.47
C GLY A 47 -15.24 -0.03 -0.99
N ASN A 48 -14.21 0.30 -0.23
CA ASN A 48 -14.04 -0.14 1.17
C ASN A 48 -14.06 -1.68 1.33
N GLY A 49 -13.50 -2.39 0.35
CA GLY A 49 -13.31 -3.84 0.40
C GLY A 49 -14.55 -4.70 0.18
N LEU A 50 -15.76 -4.14 0.11
CA LEU A 50 -16.99 -4.93 -0.02
C LEU A 50 -17.31 -5.32 -1.47
N PRO A 51 -17.42 -4.39 -2.44
CA PRO A 51 -17.72 -4.77 -3.80
C PRO A 51 -16.52 -5.48 -4.46
N ALA A 52 -16.81 -6.35 -5.39
CA ALA A 52 -15.77 -6.83 -6.30
C ALA A 52 -15.26 -5.65 -7.16
N ILE A 53 -14.01 -5.73 -7.59
CA ILE A 53 -13.52 -4.86 -8.66
C ILE A 53 -14.45 -5.04 -9.86
N PRO A 54 -15.02 -3.96 -10.44
CA PRO A 54 -15.95 -4.09 -11.55
C PRO A 54 -15.23 -4.64 -12.78
N ASP A 55 -15.98 -5.33 -13.63
CA ASP A 55 -15.51 -5.58 -14.99
C ASP A 55 -15.35 -4.26 -15.74
N ALA A 56 -14.38 -4.20 -16.66
CA ALA A 56 -14.16 -3.03 -17.48
C ALA A 56 -15.41 -2.71 -18.31
N LEU A 57 -16.11 -1.64 -17.96
CA LEU A 57 -17.35 -1.22 -18.61
C LEU A 57 -17.14 0.16 -19.24
N GLY A 58 -17.78 0.38 -20.38
CA GLY A 58 -17.77 1.67 -21.07
C GLY A 58 -17.51 1.56 -22.57
N ALA A 59 -17.33 2.69 -23.20
CA ALA A 59 -16.91 2.74 -24.60
C ALA A 59 -15.50 2.18 -24.74
N VAL A 60 -15.25 1.38 -25.75
CA VAL A 60 -13.94 0.79 -26.00
C VAL A 60 -13.21 1.60 -27.06
N VAL A 61 -11.98 1.98 -26.76
CA VAL A 61 -11.04 2.65 -27.67
C VAL A 61 -9.87 1.69 -27.87
N GLU A 62 -9.79 1.09 -29.06
CA GLU A 62 -8.69 0.19 -29.42
C GLU A 62 -7.45 1.01 -29.84
N VAL A 63 -6.30 0.73 -29.25
CA VAL A 63 -5.06 1.43 -29.65
C VAL A 63 -4.68 1.13 -31.10
N ASP A 64 -5.06 -0.03 -31.61
CA ASP A 64 -4.82 -0.46 -33.00
C ASP A 64 -5.53 0.45 -34.02
N ASP A 65 -6.70 1.02 -33.66
CA ASP A 65 -7.44 1.97 -34.50
C ASP A 65 -6.71 3.31 -34.69
N PHE A 66 -5.71 3.60 -33.82
CA PHE A 66 -4.85 4.79 -33.90
C PHE A 66 -3.50 4.50 -34.55
N GLY A 67 -3.29 3.24 -34.98
CA GLY A 67 -2.10 2.82 -35.70
C GLY A 67 -1.01 2.16 -34.83
N ALA A 68 -1.31 1.80 -33.59
CA ALA A 68 -0.45 0.92 -32.81
C ALA A 68 -0.47 -0.49 -33.42
N SER A 69 0.68 -1.19 -33.42
CA SER A 69 0.79 -2.49 -34.09
C SER A 69 1.72 -3.41 -33.30
N ALA A 70 1.12 -4.37 -32.64
CA ALA A 70 1.87 -5.33 -31.84
C ALA A 70 2.92 -6.10 -32.67
N ASN A 71 4.10 -6.34 -32.08
CA ASN A 71 5.18 -7.19 -32.61
C ASN A 71 5.86 -6.71 -33.91
N ASP A 72 5.66 -5.47 -34.34
CA ASP A 72 6.29 -4.94 -35.56
C ASP A 72 7.67 -4.31 -35.30
N GLY A 73 8.05 -4.10 -34.02
CA GLY A 73 9.32 -3.52 -33.62
C GLY A 73 9.42 -2.01 -33.76
N ILE A 74 8.30 -1.34 -34.05
CA ILE A 74 8.19 0.11 -34.18
C ILE A 74 7.68 0.70 -32.86
N ASP A 75 8.02 1.96 -32.57
CA ASP A 75 7.55 2.69 -31.39
C ASP A 75 6.10 3.11 -31.56
N ASP A 76 5.22 2.59 -30.70
CA ASP A 76 3.78 2.79 -30.73
C ASP A 76 3.32 4.01 -29.92
N SER A 77 4.23 4.74 -29.26
CA SER A 77 3.90 5.82 -28.32
C SER A 77 2.90 6.82 -28.88
N LYS A 78 3.10 7.25 -30.13
CA LYS A 78 2.23 8.24 -30.77
C LYS A 78 0.79 7.74 -30.92
N ALA A 79 0.61 6.50 -31.30
CA ALA A 79 -0.70 5.87 -31.47
C ALA A 79 -1.38 5.64 -30.12
N VAL A 80 -0.62 5.13 -29.13
CA VAL A 80 -1.12 4.89 -27.77
C VAL A 80 -1.55 6.21 -27.11
N LEU A 81 -0.73 7.26 -27.20
CA LEU A 81 -1.09 8.57 -26.63
C LEU A 81 -2.28 9.22 -27.35
N ALA A 82 -2.41 9.02 -28.66
CA ALA A 82 -3.60 9.48 -29.41
C ALA A 82 -4.88 8.75 -28.96
N ALA A 83 -4.82 7.44 -28.72
CA ALA A 83 -5.92 6.67 -28.18
C ALA A 83 -6.33 7.15 -26.76
N ILE A 84 -5.36 7.37 -25.87
CA ILE A 84 -5.60 7.92 -24.52
C ILE A 84 -6.19 9.33 -24.61
N SER A 85 -5.66 10.20 -25.48
CA SER A 85 -6.20 11.54 -25.69
C SER A 85 -7.64 11.49 -26.21
N HIS A 86 -7.93 10.63 -27.16
CA HIS A 86 -9.32 10.42 -27.64
C HIS A 86 -10.25 9.93 -26.52
N ALA A 87 -9.77 9.01 -25.69
CA ALA A 87 -10.54 8.48 -24.57
C ALA A 87 -10.90 9.57 -23.53
N ASN A 88 -10.10 10.62 -23.41
CA ASN A 88 -10.42 11.75 -22.53
C ASN A 88 -11.66 12.53 -22.96
N ASP A 89 -12.00 12.52 -24.26
CA ASP A 89 -13.17 13.19 -24.84
C ASP A 89 -14.43 12.31 -24.86
N VAL A 90 -14.30 11.01 -24.55
CA VAL A 90 -15.42 10.07 -24.51
C VAL A 90 -16.31 10.36 -23.29
N ALA A 91 -17.62 10.46 -23.51
CA ALA A 91 -18.59 10.65 -22.43
C ALA A 91 -18.77 9.34 -21.62
N GLY A 92 -18.76 9.45 -20.28
CA GLY A 92 -18.95 8.31 -19.38
C GLY A 92 -17.71 7.41 -19.25
N PRO A 93 -17.86 6.18 -18.73
CA PRO A 93 -16.74 5.24 -18.58
C PRO A 93 -16.11 4.85 -19.91
N VAL A 94 -14.79 4.68 -19.93
CA VAL A 94 -14.03 4.32 -21.14
C VAL A 94 -12.97 3.27 -20.84
N VAL A 95 -12.76 2.39 -21.81
CA VAL A 95 -11.71 1.37 -21.80
C VAL A 95 -10.76 1.64 -22.96
N VAL A 96 -9.49 1.92 -22.70
CA VAL A 96 -8.42 1.91 -23.72
C VAL A 96 -7.83 0.51 -23.74
N ARG A 97 -7.94 -0.17 -24.87
CA ARG A 97 -7.61 -1.59 -24.97
C ARG A 97 -6.49 -1.86 -25.96
N PHE A 98 -5.58 -2.73 -25.52
CA PHE A 98 -4.48 -3.27 -26.32
C PHE A 98 -4.82 -4.70 -26.75
N SER A 99 -4.54 -5.04 -27.98
CA SER A 99 -4.53 -6.42 -28.46
C SER A 99 -3.36 -7.21 -27.84
N ALA A 100 -3.37 -8.53 -27.99
CA ALA A 100 -2.26 -9.38 -27.58
C ALA A 100 -1.01 -9.11 -28.43
N GLY A 101 0.14 -9.07 -27.79
CA GLY A 101 1.46 -8.87 -28.41
C GLY A 101 2.31 -7.84 -27.69
N ARG A 102 3.46 -7.52 -28.26
CA ARG A 102 4.44 -6.62 -27.68
C ARG A 102 4.42 -5.26 -28.37
N TYR A 103 4.10 -4.22 -27.61
CA TYR A 103 4.14 -2.83 -28.01
C TYR A 103 5.38 -2.13 -27.44
N ILE A 104 6.01 -1.25 -28.19
CA ILE A 104 7.13 -0.43 -27.73
C ILE A 104 6.58 0.95 -27.36
N VAL A 105 6.75 1.36 -26.10
CA VAL A 105 6.26 2.64 -25.61
C VAL A 105 7.41 3.42 -24.99
N SER A 106 7.80 4.51 -25.62
CA SER A 106 8.92 5.39 -25.21
C SER A 106 8.45 6.69 -24.54
N GLU A 107 7.17 6.81 -24.24
CA GLU A 107 6.53 8.01 -23.69
C GLU A 107 5.73 7.65 -22.43
N VAL A 108 5.44 8.62 -21.59
CA VAL A 108 4.63 8.46 -20.38
C VAL A 108 3.15 8.46 -20.76
N MET A 109 2.43 7.40 -20.39
CA MET A 109 0.98 7.32 -20.51
C MET A 109 0.33 7.98 -19.30
N ARG A 110 -0.22 9.19 -19.46
CA ARG A 110 -0.91 9.92 -18.41
C ARG A 110 -2.40 9.67 -18.47
N ILE A 111 -2.95 9.21 -17.35
CA ILE A 111 -4.39 9.01 -17.15
C ILE A 111 -4.87 10.16 -16.28
N GLU A 112 -5.67 11.05 -16.86
CA GLU A 112 -6.00 12.35 -16.28
C GLU A 112 -7.51 12.52 -16.02
N ARG A 113 -8.26 11.42 -16.10
CA ARG A 113 -9.72 11.42 -15.87
C ARG A 113 -10.17 10.23 -15.03
N SER A 114 -11.30 10.38 -14.37
CA SER A 114 -12.03 9.30 -13.70
C SER A 114 -12.75 8.37 -14.70
N ASP A 115 -13.18 7.21 -14.21
CA ASP A 115 -13.92 6.21 -14.99
C ASP A 115 -13.15 5.73 -16.22
N PHE A 116 -11.88 5.39 -16.03
CA PHE A 116 -10.95 5.00 -17.09
C PHE A 116 -10.33 3.64 -16.79
N VAL A 117 -10.31 2.75 -17.76
CA VAL A 117 -9.60 1.47 -17.67
C VAL A 117 -8.57 1.35 -18.79
N LEU A 118 -7.33 1.07 -18.46
CA LEU A 118 -6.28 0.64 -19.39
C LEU A 118 -6.19 -0.88 -19.34
N GLN A 119 -6.52 -1.55 -20.42
CA GLN A 119 -6.67 -3.00 -20.44
C GLN A 119 -5.83 -3.65 -21.54
N GLY A 120 -5.10 -4.70 -21.18
CA GLY A 120 -4.45 -5.61 -22.12
C GLY A 120 -5.25 -6.90 -22.34
N ALA A 121 -4.63 -7.87 -23.01
CA ALA A 121 -5.16 -9.19 -23.26
C ALA A 121 -4.67 -10.26 -22.27
N GLY A 122 -3.95 -9.85 -21.22
CA GLY A 122 -3.38 -10.71 -20.18
C GLY A 122 -1.94 -10.37 -19.85
N SER A 123 -1.50 -10.72 -18.63
CA SER A 123 -0.15 -10.46 -18.12
C SER A 123 0.86 -11.61 -18.37
N GLY A 124 0.43 -12.68 -19.01
CA GLY A 124 1.24 -13.87 -19.31
C GLY A 124 1.75 -13.93 -20.75
N ILE A 125 2.41 -15.06 -21.06
CA ILE A 125 2.83 -15.37 -22.45
C ILE A 125 1.61 -15.41 -23.34
N GLY A 126 1.66 -14.64 -24.44
CA GLY A 126 0.53 -14.49 -25.37
C GLY A 126 -0.49 -13.41 -24.98
N GLY A 127 -0.26 -12.70 -23.88
CA GLY A 127 -0.99 -11.50 -23.49
C GLY A 127 -0.41 -10.22 -24.10
N THR A 128 -0.62 -9.09 -23.43
CA THR A 128 -0.11 -7.77 -23.86
C THR A 128 1.15 -7.40 -23.10
N ILE A 129 2.23 -7.12 -23.82
CA ILE A 129 3.50 -6.66 -23.27
C ILE A 129 3.70 -5.20 -23.68
N LEU A 130 3.83 -4.32 -22.69
CA LEU A 130 4.25 -2.94 -22.90
C LEU A 130 5.73 -2.84 -22.55
N HIS A 131 6.58 -2.67 -23.57
CA HIS A 131 8.02 -2.55 -23.42
C HIS A 131 8.45 -1.08 -23.39
N PHE A 132 9.14 -0.70 -22.30
CA PHE A 132 9.63 0.65 -22.07
C PHE A 132 11.16 0.68 -22.21
N PRO A 133 11.72 1.04 -23.36
CA PRO A 133 13.16 0.89 -23.63
C PRO A 133 14.05 1.91 -22.92
N ARG A 134 13.49 3.04 -22.46
CA ARG A 134 14.21 4.15 -21.83
C ARG A 134 13.59 4.53 -20.48
N PRO A 135 14.39 5.00 -19.49
CA PRO A 135 13.86 5.39 -18.19
C PRO A 135 13.16 6.76 -18.23
N LEU A 136 12.32 7.03 -17.23
CA LEU A 136 11.61 8.32 -17.06
C LEU A 136 12.57 9.52 -17.10
N LYS A 137 13.75 9.41 -16.51
CA LYS A 137 14.78 10.47 -16.53
C LYS A 137 15.15 10.93 -17.96
N GLN A 138 14.89 10.12 -18.97
CA GLN A 138 15.16 10.44 -20.39
C GLN A 138 13.93 10.86 -21.17
N VAL A 139 12.73 10.46 -20.75
CA VAL A 139 11.50 10.62 -21.52
C VAL A 139 10.47 11.54 -20.87
N ASP A 140 10.48 11.71 -19.54
CA ASP A 140 9.57 12.62 -18.85
C ASP A 140 10.05 14.07 -19.00
N ALA A 141 9.47 14.77 -19.96
CA ALA A 141 9.71 16.20 -20.18
C ALA A 141 8.74 17.10 -19.40
N SER A 142 7.88 16.53 -18.55
CA SER A 142 6.89 17.30 -17.80
C SER A 142 7.50 18.01 -16.60
N ALA A 143 6.82 19.08 -16.15
CA ALA A 143 7.15 19.79 -14.91
C ALA A 143 6.58 19.14 -13.64
N SER A 144 5.97 17.95 -13.74
CA SER A 144 5.22 17.33 -12.64
C SER A 144 6.06 17.07 -11.38
N LEU A 145 7.35 16.82 -11.53
CA LEU A 145 8.29 16.58 -10.43
C LEU A 145 9.32 17.70 -10.21
N ASP A 146 9.19 18.87 -10.85
CA ASP A 146 10.18 19.95 -10.74
C ASP A 146 10.32 20.46 -9.31
N GLU A 147 9.22 20.53 -8.56
CA GLU A 147 9.23 20.93 -7.16
C GLU A 147 9.99 19.92 -6.29
N LEU A 148 9.74 18.62 -6.48
CA LEU A 148 10.48 17.55 -5.79
C LEU A 148 11.96 17.59 -6.16
N ARG A 149 12.28 17.76 -7.44
CA ARG A 149 13.66 17.87 -7.93
C ARG A 149 14.39 19.06 -7.30
N ALA A 150 13.76 20.23 -7.28
CA ALA A 150 14.31 21.42 -6.63
C ALA A 150 14.52 21.23 -5.11
N TYR A 151 13.64 20.49 -4.45
CA TYR A 151 13.77 20.14 -3.05
C TYR A 151 14.95 19.18 -2.80
N LEU A 152 15.04 18.11 -3.57
CA LEU A 152 16.13 17.13 -3.44
C LEU A 152 17.51 17.76 -3.63
N LEU A 153 17.65 18.71 -4.56
CA LEU A 153 18.87 19.49 -4.75
C LEU A 153 19.30 20.29 -3.50
N LYS A 154 18.35 20.66 -2.64
CA LYS A 154 18.65 21.37 -1.37
C LYS A 154 18.95 20.42 -0.23
N LEU A 155 18.40 19.21 -0.26
CA LEU A 155 18.35 18.28 0.87
C LEU A 155 19.27 17.09 0.77
N ASP A 156 19.94 16.88 -0.35
CA ASP A 156 20.81 15.73 -0.60
C ASP A 156 21.72 15.40 0.60
N LYS A 157 22.13 16.44 1.35
CA LYS A 157 23.04 16.33 2.48
C LYS A 157 22.44 15.79 3.77
N ARG A 158 21.11 15.65 3.89
CA ARG A 158 20.47 15.16 5.12
C ARG A 158 20.48 13.63 5.23
N GLU A 159 20.41 12.96 4.11
CA GLU A 159 20.33 11.50 4.05
C GLU A 159 21.62 10.85 3.54
N VAL A 160 22.54 11.65 3.08
CA VAL A 160 23.86 11.20 2.63
C VAL A 160 24.81 11.19 3.83
N ASP A 161 25.50 10.06 4.01
CA ASP A 161 26.66 9.97 4.90
C ASP A 161 27.68 11.04 4.47
N PRO A 162 28.03 12.02 5.32
CA PRO A 162 28.98 13.09 4.97
C PRO A 162 30.33 12.57 4.49
N ASP A 163 30.70 11.34 4.89
CA ASP A 163 31.95 10.68 4.53
C ASP A 163 31.85 9.93 3.17
N ARG A 164 30.64 9.85 2.59
CA ARG A 164 30.37 9.16 1.32
C ARG A 164 29.81 10.08 0.24
N ASN A 165 30.29 11.28 0.16
CA ASN A 165 29.86 12.26 -0.84
C ASN A 165 29.39 11.60 -2.14
N LEU A 166 28.07 11.45 -2.31
CA LEU A 166 27.49 11.01 -3.56
C LEU A 166 27.62 12.20 -4.54
N ASP A 167 28.27 11.98 -5.67
CA ASP A 167 28.39 12.99 -6.72
C ASP A 167 27.04 13.28 -7.40
N ASP A 168 26.05 12.37 -7.24
CA ASP A 168 24.71 12.50 -7.77
C ASP A 168 23.68 12.79 -6.65
N TYR A 169 22.75 13.69 -6.93
CA TYR A 169 21.60 13.95 -6.06
C TYR A 169 20.61 12.79 -6.11
N PHE A 170 19.80 12.64 -5.05
CA PHE A 170 18.72 11.67 -5.06
C PHE A 170 17.79 11.90 -6.25
N SER A 171 17.39 10.79 -6.86
CA SER A 171 16.49 10.81 -7.99
C SER A 171 15.04 11.06 -7.53
N GLU A 172 14.37 11.98 -8.19
CA GLU A 172 12.93 12.20 -8.05
C GLU A 172 12.09 10.96 -8.37
N TYR A 173 12.64 10.05 -9.17
CA TYR A 173 11.98 8.79 -9.55
C TYR A 173 12.16 7.66 -8.53
N SER A 174 12.87 7.88 -7.44
CA SER A 174 12.99 6.88 -6.37
C SER A 174 11.66 6.61 -5.67
N TRP A 175 10.78 7.63 -5.60
CA TRP A 175 9.49 7.54 -4.89
C TRP A 175 8.30 7.93 -5.76
N SER A 176 8.50 8.44 -6.96
CA SER A 176 7.48 9.09 -7.76
C SER A 176 7.63 8.76 -9.23
N GLY A 177 6.55 8.97 -9.98
CA GLY A 177 6.53 8.74 -11.43
C GLY A 177 6.35 7.28 -11.82
N GLY A 178 5.74 7.07 -12.97
CA GLY A 178 5.54 5.78 -13.61
C GLY A 178 5.24 5.94 -15.09
N PHE A 179 5.50 4.91 -15.87
CA PHE A 179 5.14 4.93 -17.29
C PHE A 179 3.63 4.92 -17.51
N ILE A 180 2.88 4.30 -16.60
CA ILE A 180 1.44 4.49 -16.45
C ILE A 180 1.25 5.40 -15.24
N TRP A 181 0.88 6.65 -15.47
CA TRP A 181 0.85 7.69 -14.44
C TRP A 181 -0.55 8.27 -14.30
N ILE A 182 -1.19 7.92 -13.20
CA ILE A 182 -2.53 8.39 -12.86
C ILE A 182 -2.38 9.68 -12.05
N GLN A 183 -2.84 10.80 -12.59
CA GLN A 183 -2.75 12.10 -11.95
C GLN A 183 -3.78 13.06 -12.53
N LYS A 184 -4.56 13.72 -11.67
CA LYS A 184 -5.40 14.83 -12.13
C LYS A 184 -4.53 16.03 -12.51
N PRO A 185 -4.78 16.69 -13.66
CA PRO A 185 -4.05 17.89 -14.07
C PRO A 185 -4.04 18.98 -12.98
N GLY A 186 -2.89 19.59 -12.77
CA GLY A 186 -2.72 20.64 -11.76
C GLY A 186 -2.55 20.14 -10.31
N MET A 187 -2.71 18.85 -10.05
CA MET A 187 -2.46 18.27 -8.73
C MET A 187 -0.98 18.00 -8.51
N ARG A 188 -0.57 18.03 -7.24
CA ARG A 188 0.80 17.67 -6.85
C ARG A 188 1.06 16.18 -7.09
N ALA A 189 2.19 15.89 -7.71
CA ALA A 189 2.60 14.52 -8.03
C ALA A 189 3.61 13.91 -7.03
N ALA A 190 4.26 14.74 -6.21
CA ALA A 190 5.36 14.28 -5.37
C ALA A 190 4.85 13.58 -4.11
N SER A 191 5.40 12.40 -3.83
CA SER A 191 5.43 11.81 -2.48
C SER A 191 6.61 12.37 -1.70
N TYR A 192 6.77 12.12 -0.49
CA TYR A 192 7.98 12.31 0.31
C TYR A 192 7.99 13.51 1.26
N LEU A 193 7.32 14.64 0.98
CA LEU A 193 7.63 15.87 1.69
C LEU A 193 6.41 16.52 2.35
N ALA A 194 6.09 16.10 3.57
CA ALA A 194 5.07 16.77 4.37
C ALA A 194 5.35 18.28 4.54
N GLU A 195 6.62 18.69 4.62
CA GLU A 195 7.01 20.09 4.73
C GLU A 195 6.70 20.94 3.51
N TYR A 196 6.54 20.33 2.33
CA TYR A 196 6.24 21.00 1.07
C TYR A 196 4.83 20.74 0.55
N ASP A 197 4.05 19.93 1.25
CA ASP A 197 2.65 19.74 0.86
C ASP A 197 1.92 21.08 0.92
N PRO A 198 1.14 21.45 -0.11
CA PRO A 198 0.35 22.66 -0.08
C PRO A 198 -0.65 22.60 1.09
N GLU A 199 -1.05 23.76 1.59
CA GLU A 199 -2.20 23.81 2.50
C GLU A 199 -3.43 23.37 1.74
N ILE A 200 -4.19 22.45 2.34
CA ILE A 200 -5.45 21.97 1.78
C ILE A 200 -6.56 22.79 2.45
N GLU A 201 -7.57 23.16 1.68
CA GLU A 201 -8.72 23.90 2.15
C GLU A 201 -9.40 23.18 3.32
N LYS A 202 -9.42 23.80 4.47
CA LYS A 202 -10.11 23.30 5.65
C LYS A 202 -11.61 23.59 5.52
N LEU A 203 -12.43 22.56 5.61
CA LEU A 203 -13.89 22.65 5.58
C LEU A 203 -14.50 22.83 6.98
N ALA A 204 -14.02 22.06 7.96
CA ALA A 204 -14.54 22.08 9.32
C ALA A 204 -13.53 21.58 10.36
N ASP A 205 -13.72 21.90 11.62
CA ASP A 205 -13.11 21.17 12.74
C ASP A 205 -13.98 19.95 13.10
N ILE A 206 -13.32 18.88 13.55
CA ILE A 206 -14.01 17.72 14.12
C ILE A 206 -14.16 17.99 15.62
N GLU A 207 -15.37 18.24 16.08
CA GLU A 207 -15.69 18.54 17.47
C GLU A 207 -15.62 17.27 18.34
N SER A 208 -16.11 16.14 17.79
CA SER A 208 -16.01 14.85 18.45
C SER A 208 -16.05 13.69 17.46
N GLY A 209 -15.29 12.64 17.78
CA GLY A 209 -15.28 11.35 17.08
C GLY A 209 -14.51 10.33 17.88
N ALA A 210 -15.02 9.12 17.99
CA ALA A 210 -14.32 8.03 18.67
C ALA A 210 -13.64 7.12 17.65
N ARG A 211 -12.42 6.67 17.95
CA ARG A 211 -11.73 5.63 17.17
C ARG A 211 -12.66 4.44 16.93
N GLY A 212 -12.76 3.99 15.68
CA GLY A 212 -13.60 2.87 15.28
C GLY A 212 -15.07 3.23 15.05
N ALA A 213 -15.53 4.43 15.40
CA ALA A 213 -16.86 4.91 15.03
C ALA A 213 -16.86 5.41 13.57
N ARG A 214 -18.05 5.40 12.96
CA ARG A 214 -18.24 5.91 11.57
C ARG A 214 -18.99 7.25 11.55
N THR A 215 -19.30 7.82 12.69
CA THR A 215 -19.96 9.11 12.81
C THR A 215 -19.05 10.08 13.53
N ILE A 216 -18.91 11.29 12.97
CA ILE A 216 -18.17 12.42 13.54
C ILE A 216 -19.09 13.62 13.67
N GLU A 217 -18.89 14.43 14.71
CA GLU A 217 -19.55 15.72 14.85
C GLU A 217 -18.62 16.85 14.38
N LEU A 218 -19.13 17.72 13.54
CA LEU A 218 -18.38 18.79 12.88
C LEU A 218 -18.79 20.18 13.41
N SER A 219 -17.86 21.12 13.37
CA SER A 219 -18.17 22.54 13.67
C SER A 219 -19.14 23.13 12.65
N SER A 220 -19.09 22.68 11.40
CA SER A 220 -20.00 23.05 10.31
C SER A 220 -20.07 21.90 9.29
N THR A 221 -21.21 21.79 8.62
CA THR A 221 -21.41 20.89 7.47
C THR A 221 -21.82 21.67 6.21
N ALA A 222 -21.64 22.99 6.18
CA ALA A 222 -22.12 23.85 5.10
C ALA A 222 -21.51 23.52 3.72
N ASP A 223 -20.29 23.00 3.72
CA ASP A 223 -19.52 22.68 2.51
C ASP A 223 -19.23 21.17 2.41
N ILE A 224 -20.09 20.31 3.01
CA ILE A 224 -19.93 18.85 3.03
C ILE A 224 -21.28 18.20 2.72
N ASP A 225 -21.32 17.46 1.61
CA ASP A 225 -22.49 16.72 1.16
C ASP A 225 -22.29 15.19 1.20
N ALA A 226 -23.41 14.48 1.18
CA ALA A 226 -23.36 13.02 1.01
C ALA A 226 -22.83 12.66 -0.38
N GLY A 227 -21.85 11.77 -0.43
CA GLY A 227 -21.13 11.39 -1.65
C GLY A 227 -19.75 12.01 -1.77
N ASP A 228 -19.49 13.11 -1.06
CA ASP A 228 -18.17 13.76 -1.07
C ASP A 228 -17.07 12.85 -0.56
N ILE A 229 -15.89 13.01 -1.13
CA ILE A 229 -14.65 12.46 -0.59
C ILE A 229 -13.96 13.58 0.17
N ILE A 230 -13.69 13.33 1.44
CA ILE A 230 -13.04 14.28 2.34
C ILE A 230 -11.78 13.68 2.93
N GLN A 231 -10.87 14.52 3.42
CA GLN A 231 -9.71 14.08 4.15
C GLN A 231 -9.75 14.55 5.60
N LEU A 232 -9.80 13.60 6.52
CA LEU A 232 -9.65 13.86 7.94
C LEU A 232 -8.16 13.99 8.25
N GLN A 233 -7.79 14.99 9.04
CA GLN A 233 -6.40 15.37 9.28
C GLN A 233 -6.14 15.61 10.75
N TRP A 234 -5.12 14.94 11.31
CA TRP A 234 -4.60 15.17 12.66
C TRP A 234 -3.24 15.84 12.59
N MET A 235 -3.10 16.94 13.30
CA MET A 235 -1.90 17.78 13.30
C MET A 235 -1.13 17.69 14.61
N SER A 236 0.17 17.80 14.55
CA SER A 236 1.08 17.79 15.71
C SER A 236 1.41 19.20 16.24
N ARG A 237 0.44 20.11 16.29
CA ARG A 237 0.63 21.54 16.59
C ARG A 237 1.28 21.80 17.96
N GLU A 238 1.12 20.89 18.92
CA GLU A 238 1.68 21.00 20.28
C GLU A 238 3.07 20.37 20.39
N GLY A 239 3.73 20.04 19.26
CA GLY A 239 5.04 19.42 19.24
C GLY A 239 5.04 17.99 19.79
N PRO A 240 6.12 17.56 20.47
CA PRO A 240 6.23 16.19 21.00
C PRO A 240 5.13 15.82 22.01
N GLY A 241 4.50 16.80 22.63
CA GLY A 241 3.39 16.63 23.57
C GLY A 241 2.02 16.48 22.91
N ALA A 242 1.90 16.63 21.59
CA ALA A 242 0.62 16.57 20.89
C ALA A 242 -0.13 15.26 21.14
N GLY A 243 -1.45 15.35 21.27
CA GLY A 243 -2.30 14.21 21.54
C GLY A 243 -2.15 13.11 20.50
N ILE A 244 -2.02 13.48 19.22
CA ILE A 244 -1.80 12.53 18.13
C ILE A 244 -0.44 11.82 18.24
N ILE A 245 0.63 12.47 18.70
CA ILE A 245 1.94 11.83 18.94
C ILE A 245 1.80 10.76 20.04
N ARG A 246 1.10 11.10 21.13
CA ARG A 246 0.83 10.13 22.21
C ARG A 246 -0.06 8.98 21.74
N SER A 247 -1.01 9.24 20.85
CA SER A 247 -1.84 8.20 20.25
C SER A 247 -1.00 7.24 19.41
N LEU A 248 -0.09 7.76 18.59
CA LEU A 248 0.75 6.95 17.70
C LEU A 248 1.82 6.13 18.45
N TYR A 249 2.47 6.73 19.47
CA TYR A 249 3.69 6.16 20.04
C TYR A 249 3.62 5.86 21.54
N GLY A 250 2.54 6.25 22.21
CA GLY A 250 2.41 6.12 23.67
C GLY A 250 3.15 7.22 24.43
N THR A 251 2.91 7.28 25.74
CA THR A 251 3.52 8.28 26.64
C THR A 251 4.96 7.96 27.00
N GLU A 252 5.31 6.67 27.02
CA GLU A 252 6.63 6.16 27.42
C GLU A 252 7.62 6.04 26.25
N TYR A 253 7.17 6.24 25.02
CA TYR A 253 8.00 6.06 23.84
C TYR A 253 8.85 7.32 23.57
N LYS A 254 10.17 7.20 23.69
CA LYS A 254 11.12 8.33 23.62
C LYS A 254 11.90 8.40 22.30
N SER A 255 11.77 7.41 21.43
CA SER A 255 12.57 7.31 20.19
C SER A 255 11.90 7.94 18.97
N ALA A 256 10.77 8.64 19.13
CA ALA A 256 10.13 9.33 18.01
C ALA A 256 11.01 10.46 17.49
N GLY A 257 11.25 10.47 16.17
CA GLY A 257 12.08 11.48 15.51
C GLY A 257 11.38 12.83 15.40
N SER A 258 12.17 13.87 15.22
CA SER A 258 11.67 15.26 15.25
C SER A 258 10.72 15.62 14.11
N HIS A 259 10.74 14.88 13.00
CA HIS A 259 9.89 15.17 11.84
C HIS A 259 8.40 15.04 12.14
N HIS A 260 8.03 14.24 13.16
CA HIS A 260 6.64 14.10 13.62
C HIS A 260 6.03 15.40 14.16
N TRP A 261 6.84 16.41 14.51
CA TRP A 261 6.37 17.71 15.02
C TRP A 261 7.08 18.94 14.43
N SER A 262 8.03 18.73 13.52
CA SER A 262 8.77 19.85 12.89
C SER A 262 7.90 20.68 11.95
N PHE A 263 6.80 20.13 11.47
CA PHE A 263 5.87 20.78 10.53
C PHE A 263 4.45 20.79 11.10
N PRO A 264 4.18 21.57 12.16
CA PRO A 264 2.94 21.52 12.92
C PRO A 264 1.70 21.98 12.10
N GLN A 265 1.90 22.67 10.99
CA GLN A 265 0.84 23.08 10.05
C GLN A 265 0.51 21.99 9.02
N ARG A 266 1.26 20.90 8.98
CA ARG A 266 1.01 19.79 8.06
C ARG A 266 0.35 18.62 8.78
N PRO A 267 -0.57 17.90 8.13
CA PRO A 267 -1.17 16.75 8.76
C PRO A 267 -0.14 15.62 8.95
N LEU A 268 -0.01 15.16 10.18
CA LEU A 268 0.82 14.00 10.51
C LEU A 268 0.09 12.70 10.18
N VAL A 269 -1.22 12.64 10.40
CA VAL A 269 -2.08 11.51 10.06
C VAL A 269 -3.19 11.99 9.14
N ARG A 270 -3.47 11.19 8.11
CA ARG A 270 -4.51 11.45 7.12
C ARG A 270 -5.41 10.24 6.96
N GLN A 271 -6.71 10.48 6.84
CA GLN A 271 -7.70 9.48 6.48
C GLN A 271 -8.61 10.06 5.41
N THR A 272 -8.53 9.53 4.20
CA THR A 272 -9.44 9.92 3.11
C THR A 272 -10.62 8.97 3.09
N SER A 273 -11.83 9.50 3.21
CA SER A 273 -13.06 8.74 3.33
C SER A 273 -14.21 9.37 2.54
N ARG A 274 -15.19 8.58 2.16
CA ARG A 274 -16.44 9.05 1.57
C ARG A 274 -17.46 9.36 2.65
N VAL A 275 -18.16 10.47 2.52
CA VAL A 275 -19.31 10.83 3.34
C VAL A 275 -20.54 10.09 2.81
N LEU A 276 -21.16 9.25 3.65
CA LEU A 276 -22.37 8.51 3.29
C LEU A 276 -23.64 9.30 3.55
N ARG A 277 -23.64 10.12 4.61
CA ARG A 277 -24.79 10.90 5.05
C ARG A 277 -24.33 12.07 5.89
N VAL A 278 -25.07 13.18 5.77
CA VAL A 278 -24.98 14.34 6.65
C VAL A 278 -26.32 14.51 7.35
N ASP A 279 -26.29 14.75 8.68
CA ASP A 279 -27.48 14.95 9.51
C ASP A 279 -27.16 16.01 10.59
N GLY A 280 -27.62 17.23 10.36
CA GLY A 280 -27.26 18.39 11.19
C GLY A 280 -25.76 18.63 11.17
N ARG A 281 -25.11 18.48 12.33
CA ARG A 281 -23.64 18.59 12.48
C ARG A 281 -22.91 17.25 12.35
N ASN A 282 -23.63 16.16 12.15
CA ASN A 282 -23.02 14.84 12.08
C ASN A 282 -22.79 14.42 10.64
N ALA A 283 -21.59 13.91 10.35
CA ALA A 283 -21.24 13.24 9.11
C ALA A 283 -20.98 11.76 9.38
N GLN A 284 -21.60 10.88 8.58
CA GLN A 284 -21.35 9.45 8.59
C GLN A 284 -20.35 9.09 7.51
N LEU A 285 -19.24 8.46 7.90
CA LEU A 285 -18.15 8.04 7.03
C LEU A 285 -18.36 6.63 6.48
N ALA A 286 -17.75 6.34 5.35
CA ALA A 286 -17.75 5.01 4.75
C ALA A 286 -16.92 3.99 5.55
N ASP A 287 -15.89 4.44 6.25
CA ASP A 287 -14.97 3.62 7.05
C ASP A 287 -14.78 4.18 8.47
N PRO A 288 -14.33 3.35 9.41
CA PRO A 288 -14.14 3.74 10.81
C PRO A 288 -13.01 4.76 11.01
N LEU A 289 -13.21 5.68 11.96
CA LEU A 289 -12.25 6.70 12.36
C LEU A 289 -10.95 6.07 12.90
N LEU A 290 -9.80 6.53 12.41
CA LEU A 290 -8.47 6.02 12.77
C LEU A 290 -8.09 6.30 14.23
N HIS A 291 -8.34 7.51 14.69
CA HIS A 291 -8.03 7.99 16.03
C HIS A 291 -9.24 8.70 16.62
N ASP A 292 -9.22 8.88 17.94
CA ASP A 292 -10.14 9.81 18.56
C ASP A 292 -9.90 11.23 17.99
N ALA A 293 -10.99 12.00 17.89
CA ALA A 293 -10.95 13.42 17.58
C ALA A 293 -11.72 14.17 18.68
N ASN A 294 -11.02 15.02 19.42
CA ASN A 294 -11.55 15.78 20.54
C ASN A 294 -10.57 16.89 20.94
N GLU A 295 -10.83 17.63 22.00
CA GLU A 295 -9.95 18.71 22.46
C GLU A 295 -8.49 18.30 22.74
N THR A 296 -8.25 17.04 23.12
CA THR A 296 -6.89 16.54 23.41
C THR A 296 -6.19 15.95 22.20
N ILE A 297 -6.96 15.54 21.18
CA ILE A 297 -6.48 15.04 19.89
C ILE A 297 -7.23 15.78 18.79
N PRO A 298 -6.92 17.05 18.56
CA PRO A 298 -7.66 17.89 17.62
C PRO A 298 -7.47 17.39 16.18
N ALA A 299 -8.58 17.42 15.44
CA ALA A 299 -8.61 17.03 14.04
C ALA A 299 -9.50 17.97 13.23
N GLN A 300 -9.27 18.00 11.93
CA GLN A 300 -10.05 18.79 10.98
C GLN A 300 -10.46 17.96 9.78
N VAL A 301 -11.48 18.41 9.07
CA VAL A 301 -11.86 17.95 7.74
C VAL A 301 -11.31 18.94 6.72
N ALA A 302 -10.68 18.40 5.70
CA ALA A 302 -10.19 19.18 4.55
C ALA A 302 -10.82 18.67 3.26
N ALA A 303 -10.90 19.55 2.26
CA ALA A 303 -11.28 19.15 0.91
C ALA A 303 -10.30 18.11 0.37
N TRP A 304 -10.81 17.17 -0.41
CA TRP A 304 -9.97 16.24 -1.16
C TRP A 304 -10.44 16.22 -2.62
N ASP A 305 -9.48 16.32 -3.52
CA ASP A 305 -9.72 16.30 -4.95
C ASP A 305 -8.80 15.28 -5.60
N GLY A 306 -9.30 14.58 -6.61
CA GLY A 306 -8.53 13.56 -7.31
C GLY A 306 -9.40 12.77 -8.28
N LEU A 307 -8.83 11.70 -8.78
CA LEU A 307 -9.46 10.81 -9.76
C LEU A 307 -10.10 9.61 -9.06
N GLN A 308 -11.12 9.03 -9.67
CA GLN A 308 -11.84 7.89 -9.13
C GLN A 308 -12.07 6.83 -10.20
N ARG A 309 -12.15 5.57 -9.78
CA ARG A 309 -12.50 4.41 -10.61
C ARG A 309 -11.60 4.27 -11.84
N ILE A 310 -10.30 4.16 -11.56
CA ILE A 310 -9.29 3.93 -12.57
C ILE A 310 -8.78 2.49 -12.44
N GLY A 311 -8.80 1.75 -13.53
CA GLY A 311 -8.31 0.38 -13.62
C GLY A 311 -7.11 0.26 -14.55
N ILE A 312 -6.11 -0.52 -14.12
CA ILE A 312 -5.00 -0.98 -14.95
C ILE A 312 -5.03 -2.50 -14.92
N GLU A 313 -5.25 -3.14 -16.07
CA GLU A 313 -5.59 -4.55 -16.09
C GLU A 313 -4.88 -5.34 -17.18
N ASP A 314 -4.57 -6.61 -16.87
CA ASP A 314 -4.20 -7.60 -17.86
C ASP A 314 -2.96 -7.22 -18.69
N LEU A 315 -1.92 -6.68 -18.04
CA LEU A 315 -0.72 -6.13 -18.68
C LEU A 315 0.57 -6.74 -18.14
N TRP A 316 1.54 -6.93 -19.02
CA TRP A 316 2.92 -7.17 -18.69
C TRP A 316 3.75 -5.94 -19.03
N LEU A 317 4.30 -5.27 -18.00
CA LEU A 317 5.20 -4.14 -18.13
C LEU A 317 6.64 -4.67 -18.14
N GLU A 318 7.36 -4.42 -19.22
CA GLU A 318 8.70 -4.94 -19.44
C GLU A 318 9.72 -3.80 -19.55
N PHE A 319 10.76 -3.84 -18.73
CA PHE A 319 11.89 -2.92 -18.79
C PHE A 319 13.17 -3.67 -19.19
N PRO A 320 14.18 -2.98 -19.79
CA PRO A 320 15.45 -3.58 -20.14
C PRO A 320 16.17 -4.13 -18.90
N ASP A 321 16.89 -5.23 -19.07
CA ASP A 321 17.88 -5.65 -18.09
C ASP A 321 19.04 -4.64 -18.12
N SER A 322 19.14 -3.82 -17.07
CA SER A 322 20.17 -2.81 -16.92
C SER A 322 20.71 -2.81 -15.49
N PRO A 323 21.94 -2.31 -15.26
CA PRO A 323 22.51 -2.28 -13.92
C PRO A 323 21.64 -1.53 -12.92
N PHE A 324 21.65 -1.98 -11.67
CA PHE A 324 21.15 -1.20 -10.54
C PHE A 324 22.10 -0.02 -10.30
N PHE A 325 21.59 1.20 -10.40
CA PHE A 325 22.40 2.42 -10.30
C PHE A 325 22.74 2.80 -8.86
N GLY A 326 21.98 2.33 -7.90
CA GLY A 326 22.13 2.62 -6.47
C GLY A 326 20.79 2.98 -5.86
N HIS A 327 20.70 2.82 -4.52
CA HIS A 327 19.55 3.23 -3.74
C HIS A 327 19.41 4.76 -3.79
N HIS A 328 18.26 5.27 -4.13
CA HIS A 328 17.91 6.67 -4.40
C HIS A 328 18.57 7.27 -5.67
N LEU A 329 19.20 6.44 -6.50
CA LEU A 329 19.77 6.86 -7.77
C LEU A 329 19.07 6.23 -8.99
N GLU A 330 17.88 5.68 -8.76
CA GLU A 330 17.06 5.04 -9.76
C GLU A 330 16.75 5.98 -10.91
N ARG A 331 16.80 5.48 -12.14
CA ARG A 331 16.57 6.30 -13.34
C ARG A 331 15.10 6.37 -13.76
N GLY A 332 14.22 5.65 -13.04
CA GLY A 332 12.79 5.69 -13.28
C GLY A 332 12.33 4.69 -14.33
N TYR A 333 12.81 3.45 -14.29
CA TYR A 333 12.11 2.33 -14.89
C TYR A 333 10.96 1.92 -13.98
N ASN A 334 9.99 2.84 -13.76
CA ASN A 334 8.87 2.67 -12.85
C ASN A 334 7.61 2.27 -13.61
N GLY A 335 6.87 1.29 -13.09
CA GLY A 335 5.68 0.76 -13.75
C GLY A 335 4.47 1.68 -13.63
N ILE A 336 3.71 1.55 -12.55
CA ILE A 336 2.44 2.25 -12.34
C ILE A 336 2.57 3.22 -11.18
N TYR A 337 2.06 4.44 -11.32
CA TYR A 337 2.01 5.42 -10.26
C TYR A 337 0.60 6.00 -10.09
N PHE A 338 0.00 5.72 -8.93
CA PHE A 338 -1.29 6.28 -8.52
C PHE A 338 -1.09 7.51 -7.64
N THR A 339 -1.54 8.68 -8.09
CA THR A 339 -1.55 9.89 -7.27
C THR A 339 -2.96 10.45 -7.14
N SER A 340 -3.34 10.84 -5.92
CA SER A 340 -4.67 11.40 -5.62
C SER A 340 -5.78 10.59 -6.30
N SER A 341 -5.79 9.27 -6.03
CA SER A 341 -6.74 8.33 -6.61
C SER A 341 -7.60 7.68 -5.53
N PHE A 342 -8.88 7.50 -5.82
CA PHE A 342 -9.85 6.89 -4.91
C PHE A 342 -10.63 5.78 -5.63
N ASP A 343 -10.96 4.67 -4.92
CA ASP A 343 -11.68 3.54 -5.50
C ASP A 343 -11.09 3.09 -6.85
N SER A 344 -9.79 2.79 -6.89
CA SER A 344 -9.07 2.46 -8.12
C SER A 344 -8.25 1.17 -7.96
N TRP A 345 -7.76 0.60 -9.06
CA TRP A 345 -7.12 -0.72 -8.97
C TRP A 345 -6.07 -0.98 -10.05
N ALA A 346 -5.17 -1.94 -9.74
CA ALA A 346 -4.36 -2.66 -10.72
C ALA A 346 -4.57 -4.16 -10.50
N ARG A 347 -4.92 -4.92 -11.54
CA ARG A 347 -5.14 -6.36 -11.44
C ARG A 347 -4.53 -7.14 -12.60
N ASN A 348 -4.05 -8.35 -12.30
CA ASN A 348 -3.40 -9.23 -13.27
C ASN A 348 -2.26 -8.52 -14.01
N ILE A 349 -1.27 -8.07 -13.21
CA ILE A 349 -0.13 -7.27 -13.69
C ILE A 349 1.16 -8.06 -13.49
N ARG A 350 1.99 -8.14 -14.51
CA ARG A 350 3.37 -8.59 -14.41
C ARG A 350 4.33 -7.44 -14.68
N ILE A 351 5.37 -7.30 -13.88
CA ILE A 351 6.36 -6.22 -14.00
C ILE A 351 7.75 -6.84 -13.96
N THR A 352 8.48 -6.69 -15.06
CA THR A 352 9.81 -7.29 -15.22
C THR A 352 10.89 -6.21 -15.29
N ASN A 353 11.95 -6.35 -14.48
CA ASN A 353 13.11 -5.46 -14.43
C ASN A 353 12.81 -3.98 -14.12
N ALA A 354 11.83 -3.71 -13.29
CA ALA A 354 11.53 -2.33 -12.88
C ALA A 354 12.54 -1.80 -11.84
N ASP A 355 12.69 -0.47 -11.76
CA ASP A 355 13.23 0.21 -10.58
C ASP A 355 12.18 0.22 -9.47
N SER A 356 10.92 0.55 -9.80
CA SER A 356 9.77 0.41 -8.90
C SER A 356 8.55 -0.13 -9.66
N GLY A 357 7.85 -1.09 -9.06
CA GLY A 357 6.69 -1.74 -9.69
C GLY A 357 5.44 -0.85 -9.65
N ILE A 358 4.80 -0.78 -8.49
CA ILE A 358 3.62 0.05 -8.25
C ILE A 358 3.94 1.03 -7.12
N LEU A 359 3.79 2.32 -7.39
CA LEU A 359 3.92 3.40 -6.43
C LEU A 359 2.54 4.04 -6.19
N SER A 360 2.29 4.51 -4.96
CA SER A 360 1.05 5.21 -4.63
C SER A 360 1.29 6.38 -3.67
N TYR A 361 0.51 7.46 -3.84
CA TYR A 361 0.60 8.67 -3.03
C TYR A 361 -0.76 9.38 -2.92
N ASN A 362 -1.07 9.92 -1.73
CA ASN A 362 -2.30 10.71 -1.43
C ASN A 362 -3.59 10.05 -1.96
N SER A 363 -3.68 8.74 -1.83
CA SER A 363 -4.76 7.93 -2.40
C SER A 363 -5.43 7.07 -1.33
N ALA A 364 -6.65 6.60 -1.62
CA ALA A 364 -7.35 5.69 -0.72
C ALA A 364 -8.19 4.66 -1.48
N ASN A 365 -8.53 3.56 -0.78
CA ASN A 365 -9.36 2.48 -1.33
C ASN A 365 -8.80 1.89 -2.63
N LEU A 366 -7.48 1.72 -2.72
CA LEU A 366 -6.87 1.07 -3.88
C LEU A 366 -6.82 -0.45 -3.68
N THR A 367 -6.96 -1.20 -4.78
CA THR A 367 -6.69 -2.65 -4.79
C THR A 367 -5.63 -2.99 -5.82
N PHE A 368 -4.55 -3.64 -5.38
CA PHE A 368 -3.52 -4.24 -6.23
C PHE A 368 -3.65 -5.75 -6.12
N LYS A 369 -4.05 -6.42 -7.19
CA LYS A 369 -4.40 -7.84 -7.15
C LYS A 369 -3.72 -8.64 -8.25
N ASP A 370 -3.24 -9.85 -7.88
CA ASP A 370 -2.58 -10.76 -8.82
C ASP A 370 -1.40 -10.07 -9.52
N VAL A 371 -0.41 -9.58 -8.71
CA VAL A 371 0.77 -8.86 -9.19
C VAL A 371 2.00 -9.72 -9.10
N ILE A 372 2.75 -9.83 -10.19
CA ILE A 372 4.04 -10.52 -10.27
C ILE A 372 5.14 -9.50 -10.54
N SER A 373 6.14 -9.45 -9.67
CA SER A 373 7.39 -8.71 -9.87
C SER A 373 8.52 -9.68 -10.10
N ASP A 374 9.20 -9.59 -11.24
CA ASP A 374 10.28 -10.49 -11.62
C ASP A 374 11.42 -9.83 -12.41
N GLY A 375 12.35 -10.66 -12.90
CA GLY A 375 13.52 -10.22 -13.65
C GLY A 375 14.82 -10.31 -12.85
N ALA A 376 15.91 -9.84 -13.43
CA ALA A 376 17.24 -9.89 -12.83
C ALA A 376 17.60 -8.60 -12.08
N ARG A 377 16.98 -7.50 -12.43
CA ARG A 377 17.28 -6.19 -11.83
C ARG A 377 16.80 -6.13 -10.38
N ARG A 378 17.62 -5.52 -9.53
CA ARG A 378 17.22 -5.15 -8.17
C ARG A 378 16.29 -3.93 -8.24
N ALA A 379 15.09 -4.08 -7.69
CA ALA A 379 14.12 -2.99 -7.57
C ALA A 379 14.27 -2.25 -6.23
N HIS A 380 13.82 -1.00 -6.19
CA HIS A 380 13.60 -0.25 -4.95
C HIS A 380 12.34 -0.77 -4.25
N TYR A 381 11.20 -0.72 -4.94
CA TYR A 381 9.92 -1.22 -4.45
C TYR A 381 9.29 -2.21 -5.43
N ALA A 382 8.66 -3.28 -4.92
CA ALA A 382 7.69 -4.03 -5.72
C ALA A 382 6.31 -3.35 -5.66
N VAL A 383 5.80 -3.12 -4.44
CA VAL A 383 4.58 -2.34 -4.18
C VAL A 383 4.86 -1.38 -3.02
N HIS A 384 4.70 -0.10 -3.26
CA HIS A 384 4.91 0.98 -2.30
C HIS A 384 3.57 1.60 -1.90
N MET A 385 3.29 1.64 -0.61
CA MET A 385 2.11 2.27 -0.02
C MET A 385 2.55 3.47 0.83
N GLY A 386 2.62 4.67 0.24
CA GLY A 386 3.05 5.89 0.92
C GLY A 386 1.96 6.95 0.94
N ASN A 387 1.67 7.53 2.11
CA ASN A 387 0.61 8.51 2.31
C ASN A 387 -0.74 8.05 1.72
N VAL A 388 -1.13 6.83 2.02
CA VAL A 388 -2.36 6.21 1.51
C VAL A 388 -3.18 5.58 2.63
N HIS A 389 -4.47 5.40 2.40
CA HIS A 389 -5.41 4.86 3.36
C HIS A 389 -6.23 3.72 2.73
N ASN A 390 -6.46 2.62 3.50
CA ASN A 390 -7.29 1.49 3.05
C ASN A 390 -6.85 0.88 1.71
N VAL A 391 -5.55 0.62 1.51
CA VAL A 391 -5.04 -0.07 0.31
C VAL A 391 -4.94 -1.57 0.56
N LEU A 392 -5.46 -2.38 -0.36
CA LEU A 392 -5.32 -3.84 -0.36
C LEU A 392 -4.40 -4.27 -1.49
N ALA A 393 -3.28 -4.92 -1.14
CA ALA A 393 -2.45 -5.67 -2.09
C ALA A 393 -2.63 -7.17 -1.84
N GLU A 394 -3.23 -7.87 -2.79
CA GLU A 394 -3.61 -9.28 -2.66
C GLU A 394 -2.99 -10.14 -3.75
N ASN A 395 -2.50 -11.34 -3.37
CA ASN A 395 -1.84 -12.29 -4.28
C ASN A 395 -0.62 -11.67 -4.98
N ILE A 396 0.36 -11.25 -4.18
CA ILE A 396 1.58 -10.59 -4.68
C ILE A 396 2.71 -11.62 -4.71
N THR A 397 3.35 -11.80 -5.87
CA THR A 397 4.50 -12.69 -6.03
C THR A 397 5.74 -11.89 -6.41
N ILE A 398 6.80 -11.98 -5.59
CA ILE A 398 8.06 -11.25 -5.81
C ILE A 398 9.19 -12.24 -6.02
N MET A 399 9.74 -12.28 -7.23
CA MET A 399 10.78 -13.21 -7.66
C MET A 399 12.13 -12.54 -7.98
N ASN A 400 12.19 -11.22 -8.07
CA ASN A 400 13.43 -10.45 -8.25
C ASN A 400 13.95 -9.92 -6.91
N PRO A 401 15.22 -9.51 -6.82
CA PRO A 401 15.75 -8.77 -5.68
C PRO A 401 15.02 -7.42 -5.53
N VAL A 402 14.53 -7.12 -4.33
CA VAL A 402 13.86 -5.84 -4.02
C VAL A 402 14.40 -5.31 -2.69
N LEU A 403 14.65 -4.01 -2.60
CA LEU A 403 15.08 -3.37 -1.35
C LEU A 403 13.95 -3.38 -0.31
N HIS A 404 12.79 -2.92 -0.69
CA HIS A 404 11.58 -2.84 0.13
C HIS A 404 10.47 -3.68 -0.50
N SER A 405 10.47 -4.99 -0.22
CA SER A 405 9.62 -5.95 -0.93
C SER A 405 8.14 -5.69 -0.74
N LEU A 406 7.69 -5.59 0.52
CA LEU A 406 6.31 -5.26 0.91
C LEU A 406 6.41 -4.05 1.83
N SER A 407 6.14 -2.85 1.30
CA SER A 407 6.45 -1.59 2.00
C SER A 407 5.19 -0.84 2.46
N PHE A 408 5.03 -0.74 3.78
CA PHE A 408 4.20 0.28 4.42
C PHE A 408 5.04 1.52 4.65
N ASN A 409 4.95 2.46 3.75
CA ASN A 409 5.76 3.66 3.76
C ASN A 409 5.08 4.80 4.54
N THR A 410 5.75 5.91 4.63
CA THR A 410 5.35 7.12 5.36
C THR A 410 3.85 7.42 5.27
N GLN A 411 3.19 7.57 6.41
CA GLN A 411 1.77 7.93 6.55
C GLN A 411 0.76 6.92 5.92
N SER A 412 1.18 5.69 5.61
CA SER A 412 0.23 4.66 5.20
C SER A 412 -0.57 4.14 6.39
N THR A 413 -1.88 3.95 6.21
CA THR A 413 -2.79 3.55 7.29
C THR A 413 -3.85 2.57 6.81
N LYS A 414 -4.18 1.58 7.64
CA LYS A 414 -5.19 0.55 7.33
C LYS A 414 -4.92 -0.23 6.04
N CYS A 415 -3.66 -0.25 5.61
CA CYS A 415 -3.25 -0.97 4.42
C CYS A 415 -3.00 -2.45 4.71
N VAL A 416 -3.20 -3.29 3.72
CA VAL A 416 -3.11 -4.75 3.85
C VAL A 416 -2.26 -5.33 2.72
N PHE A 417 -1.22 -6.07 3.06
CA PHE A 417 -0.61 -7.06 2.17
C PHE A 417 -1.16 -8.44 2.53
N LYS A 418 -1.90 -9.06 1.61
CA LYS A 418 -2.56 -10.34 1.81
C LYS A 418 -2.09 -11.38 0.79
N ASN A 419 -1.79 -12.61 1.26
CA ASN A 419 -1.37 -13.70 0.38
C ASN A 419 -0.15 -13.32 -0.48
N ALA A 420 0.88 -12.73 0.12
CA ALA A 420 2.11 -12.41 -0.60
C ALA A 420 3.14 -13.53 -0.45
N ASP A 421 3.89 -13.79 -1.53
CA ASP A 421 4.98 -14.78 -1.58
C ASP A 421 6.26 -14.10 -2.08
N VAL A 422 7.29 -14.02 -1.22
CA VAL A 422 8.53 -13.29 -1.50
C VAL A 422 9.70 -14.26 -1.52
N PHE A 423 10.29 -14.47 -2.70
CA PHE A 423 11.32 -15.49 -2.93
C PHE A 423 12.76 -15.00 -2.77
N VAL A 424 12.99 -13.70 -2.99
CA VAL A 424 14.35 -13.13 -2.99
C VAL A 424 14.38 -11.88 -2.13
N THR A 425 15.36 -11.80 -1.23
CA THR A 425 15.56 -10.65 -0.30
C THR A 425 14.29 -10.20 0.41
N PRO A 426 13.55 -11.12 1.06
CA PRO A 426 12.27 -10.77 1.68
C PRO A 426 12.47 -9.81 2.85
N ALA A 427 11.65 -8.75 2.88
CA ALA A 427 11.52 -7.83 4.00
C ALA A 427 10.05 -7.40 4.16
N LEU A 428 9.59 -7.37 5.40
CA LEU A 428 8.36 -6.69 5.79
C LEU A 428 8.75 -5.27 6.19
N ASP A 429 8.75 -4.38 5.21
CA ASP A 429 9.24 -3.02 5.36
C ASP A 429 8.19 -2.14 6.03
N GLN A 430 8.58 -1.58 7.18
CA GLN A 430 7.83 -0.61 7.96
C GLN A 430 8.63 0.69 7.94
N HIS A 431 8.41 1.49 6.89
CA HIS A 431 9.31 2.56 6.47
C HIS A 431 9.11 3.87 7.22
N ALA A 432 9.02 3.82 8.54
CA ALA A 432 8.93 5.00 9.42
C ALA A 432 7.79 6.00 9.07
N GLY A 433 7.87 7.23 9.54
CA GLY A 433 7.01 8.32 9.06
C GLY A 433 5.53 8.18 9.38
N ALA A 434 5.19 7.76 10.60
CA ALA A 434 3.81 7.64 11.09
C ALA A 434 2.93 6.62 10.34
N ASN A 435 3.50 5.66 9.59
CA ASN A 435 2.72 4.53 9.13
C ASN A 435 2.21 3.73 10.34
N HIS A 436 0.94 3.30 10.36
CA HIS A 436 0.37 2.60 11.50
C HIS A 436 -0.94 1.90 11.16
N GLN A 437 -1.35 0.95 12.03
CA GLN A 437 -2.57 0.17 11.85
C GLN A 437 -2.60 -0.52 10.48
N ASN A 438 -1.46 -1.08 10.02
CA ASN A 438 -1.33 -1.82 8.77
C ASN A 438 -1.24 -3.33 9.05
N LEU A 439 -1.49 -4.16 8.06
CA LEU A 439 -1.57 -5.61 8.19
C LEU A 439 -0.73 -6.34 7.13
N PHE A 440 0.20 -7.20 7.60
CA PHE A 440 0.75 -8.29 6.81
C PHE A 440 -0.05 -9.56 7.12
N ASP A 441 -0.80 -10.08 6.15
CA ASP A 441 -1.79 -11.13 6.31
C ASP A 441 -1.51 -12.35 5.44
N ASN A 442 -1.23 -13.49 6.05
CA ASN A 442 -0.93 -14.75 5.36
C ASN A 442 0.22 -14.62 4.34
N VAL A 443 1.34 -14.04 4.77
CA VAL A 443 2.53 -13.81 3.95
C VAL A 443 3.51 -14.98 4.08
N THR A 444 4.13 -15.38 2.97
CA THR A 444 5.21 -16.38 2.93
C THR A 444 6.53 -15.73 2.50
N LEU A 445 7.59 -15.94 3.29
CA LEU A 445 8.92 -15.41 3.02
C LEU A 445 9.92 -16.55 2.87
N HIS A 446 10.67 -16.57 1.75
CA HIS A 446 11.76 -17.52 1.50
C HIS A 446 13.09 -16.83 1.80
N ILE A 447 13.70 -17.11 2.94
CA ILE A 447 14.86 -16.38 3.44
C ILE A 447 16.03 -17.27 3.81
N ARG A 448 17.24 -16.81 3.51
CA ARG A 448 18.46 -17.44 3.97
C ARG A 448 18.89 -16.83 5.30
N ALA A 449 19.06 -17.67 6.34
CA ALA A 449 19.53 -17.20 7.62
C ALA A 449 21.00 -16.72 7.53
N ARG A 450 21.30 -15.65 8.26
CA ARG A 450 22.68 -15.18 8.53
C ARG A 450 23.14 -15.75 9.86
N ARG A 451 24.42 -15.93 10.04
CA ARG A 451 24.98 -16.33 11.33
C ARG A 451 25.45 -15.08 12.10
N SER A 452 25.01 -14.97 13.34
CA SER A 452 25.52 -14.02 14.33
C SER A 452 26.09 -14.78 15.52
N GLY A 453 26.75 -14.11 16.47
CA GLY A 453 27.31 -14.75 17.67
C GLY A 453 26.26 -15.48 18.55
N GLY A 454 24.97 -15.23 18.36
CA GLY A 454 23.85 -15.86 19.06
C GLY A 454 23.13 -16.97 18.29
N GLY A 455 23.64 -17.37 17.13
CA GLY A 455 23.04 -18.39 16.27
C GLY A 455 22.49 -17.86 14.94
N PRO A 456 21.64 -18.64 14.22
CA PRO A 456 21.05 -18.22 12.96
C PRO A 456 19.97 -17.15 13.17
N VAL A 457 20.00 -16.11 12.33
CA VAL A 457 19.11 -14.95 12.38
C VAL A 457 18.53 -14.68 11.00
N VAL A 458 17.26 -14.32 10.94
CA VAL A 458 16.56 -13.82 9.75
C VAL A 458 15.99 -12.42 10.05
N PRO A 459 16.47 -11.36 9.37
CA PRO A 459 15.96 -10.00 9.52
C PRO A 459 14.68 -9.86 8.68
N VAL A 460 13.55 -10.28 9.23
CA VAL A 460 12.26 -10.30 8.53
C VAL A 460 11.61 -8.92 8.57
N PHE A 461 11.62 -8.31 9.75
CA PHE A 461 11.08 -6.96 9.92
C PHE A 461 12.19 -5.94 9.66
N ASP A 462 11.84 -4.89 8.97
CA ASP A 462 12.77 -3.81 8.63
C ASP A 462 12.11 -2.47 8.97
N GLY A 463 12.47 -1.92 10.11
CA GLY A 463 12.07 -0.60 10.57
C GLY A 463 12.88 0.50 9.88
N SER A 464 12.97 0.45 8.56
CA SER A 464 13.78 1.36 7.74
C SER A 464 13.22 2.80 7.69
N GLY A 465 13.83 3.65 6.88
CA GLY A 465 13.51 5.06 6.77
C GLY A 465 14.47 5.96 7.52
N ALA A 466 14.35 7.26 7.29
CA ALA A 466 15.25 8.27 7.85
C ALA A 466 15.12 8.37 9.38
N GLY A 467 16.24 8.55 10.07
CA GLY A 467 16.27 8.61 11.55
C GLY A 467 15.37 9.69 12.16
N TYR A 468 15.14 10.79 11.45
CA TYR A 468 14.24 11.86 11.90
C TYR A 468 12.73 11.49 11.75
N TRP A 469 12.40 10.39 11.06
CA TRP A 469 11.07 9.80 10.95
C TRP A 469 10.85 8.55 11.81
N GLN A 470 11.88 8.03 12.49
CA GLN A 470 11.76 6.87 13.36
C GLN A 470 10.74 7.08 14.49
N PRO A 471 10.08 6.03 14.97
CA PRO A 471 10.31 4.60 14.77
C PRO A 471 9.76 4.06 13.43
N GLY A 472 10.05 2.79 13.15
CA GLY A 472 9.62 2.11 11.93
C GLY A 472 8.12 2.15 11.68
N HIS A 473 7.31 2.15 12.76
CA HIS A 473 5.86 2.31 12.66
C HIS A 473 5.24 2.93 13.93
N GLY A 474 4.03 3.44 13.82
CA GLY A 474 3.17 3.79 14.94
C GLY A 474 2.40 2.56 15.47
N GLU A 475 1.39 2.79 16.34
CA GLU A 475 0.69 1.72 17.02
C GLU A 475 -0.06 0.76 16.09
N PHE A 476 -0.17 -0.52 16.54
CA PHE A 476 -1.03 -1.57 16.03
C PHE A 476 -0.74 -2.10 14.62
N ASN A 477 0.48 -1.91 14.11
CA ASN A 477 0.87 -2.71 12.95
C ASN A 477 0.78 -4.20 13.31
N THR A 478 0.16 -4.97 12.44
CA THR A 478 -0.22 -6.35 12.70
C THR A 478 0.42 -7.29 11.68
N THR A 479 0.98 -8.39 12.15
CA THR A 479 1.43 -9.50 11.33
C THR A 479 0.61 -10.74 11.71
N TRP A 480 -0.09 -11.30 10.75
CA TRP A 480 -1.01 -12.41 10.94
C TRP A 480 -0.66 -13.58 10.04
N ASN A 481 -0.47 -14.77 10.64
CA ASN A 481 -0.17 -16.01 9.94
C ASN A 481 1.07 -15.92 9.02
N LEU A 482 2.16 -15.35 9.53
CA LEU A 482 3.41 -15.20 8.79
C LEU A 482 4.15 -16.52 8.69
N ARG A 483 4.41 -17.00 7.47
CA ARG A 483 5.17 -18.21 7.19
C ARG A 483 6.60 -17.87 6.76
N VAL A 484 7.59 -18.28 7.54
CA VAL A 484 9.02 -18.10 7.24
C VAL A 484 9.65 -19.43 6.80
N LEU A 485 10.09 -19.50 5.56
CA LEU A 485 10.77 -20.65 4.98
C LEU A 485 12.27 -20.37 4.92
N VAL A 486 13.01 -20.93 5.87
CA VAL A 486 14.47 -20.81 5.90
C VAL A 486 15.06 -21.73 4.83
N THR A 487 15.66 -21.13 3.79
CA THR A 487 16.19 -21.80 2.61
C THR A 487 17.67 -22.22 2.75
N GLY A 488 18.33 -21.81 3.85
CA GLY A 488 19.71 -22.15 4.17
C GLY A 488 20.28 -21.28 5.29
N GLY A 489 21.54 -21.50 5.67
CA GLY A 489 22.23 -20.72 6.72
C GLY A 489 21.93 -21.16 8.16
N ALA A 490 21.02 -22.13 8.35
CA ALA A 490 20.72 -22.77 9.63
C ALA A 490 20.60 -24.27 9.46
N HIS A 491 21.01 -25.06 10.46
CA HIS A 491 20.79 -26.50 10.51
C HIS A 491 19.32 -26.82 10.87
N ALA A 492 18.89 -28.04 10.61
CA ALA A 492 17.48 -28.44 10.76
C ALA A 492 16.97 -28.37 12.20
N ASP A 493 17.85 -28.60 13.17
CA ASP A 493 17.59 -28.63 14.61
C ASP A 493 17.84 -27.27 15.31
N GLU A 494 18.34 -26.28 14.59
CA GLU A 494 18.62 -24.97 15.17
C GLU A 494 17.34 -24.11 15.30
N VAL A 495 17.20 -23.41 16.43
CA VAL A 495 16.20 -22.37 16.63
C VAL A 495 16.68 -21.10 15.93
N VAL A 496 15.87 -20.58 15.03
CA VAL A 496 16.18 -19.39 14.23
C VAL A 496 15.58 -18.14 14.89
N THR A 497 16.37 -17.08 15.03
CA THR A 497 15.88 -15.80 15.53
C THR A 497 15.26 -15.01 14.38
N VAL A 498 13.95 -14.72 14.47
CA VAL A 498 13.30 -13.73 13.63
C VAL A 498 13.51 -12.36 14.27
N GLN A 499 14.09 -11.43 13.50
CA GLN A 499 14.54 -10.16 14.01
C GLN A 499 13.73 -8.99 13.45
N GLY A 500 13.40 -8.03 14.33
CA GLY A 500 12.87 -6.71 14.04
C GLY A 500 13.41 -5.75 15.12
N LEU A 501 14.35 -4.93 14.71
CA LEU A 501 15.02 -3.95 15.59
C LEU A 501 14.57 -2.54 15.16
N ASP A 502 14.45 -1.65 16.10
CA ASP A 502 14.04 -0.26 15.85
C ASP A 502 12.64 -0.12 15.19
N GLU A 503 11.77 -1.10 15.49
CA GLU A 503 10.38 -1.13 15.03
C GLU A 503 9.51 -0.08 15.77
N GLY A 504 8.23 -0.32 15.92
CA GLY A 504 7.32 0.61 16.59
C GLY A 504 6.55 -0.04 17.75
N PRO A 505 5.86 0.78 18.54
CA PRO A 505 5.15 0.30 19.71
C PRO A 505 3.87 -0.46 19.34
N MET A 506 3.42 -1.30 20.28
CA MET A 506 2.11 -1.95 20.21
C MET A 506 1.90 -2.82 18.96
N ALA A 507 2.96 -3.37 18.38
CA ALA A 507 2.86 -4.34 17.28
C ALA A 507 2.11 -5.62 17.71
N ARG A 508 1.45 -6.27 16.76
CA ARG A 508 0.75 -7.56 16.94
C ARG A 508 1.38 -8.61 16.03
N ILE A 509 1.89 -9.70 16.59
CA ILE A 509 2.46 -10.81 15.83
C ILE A 509 1.73 -12.09 16.26
N VAL A 510 0.87 -12.60 15.38
CA VAL A 510 0.02 -13.76 15.65
C VAL A 510 0.23 -14.83 14.58
N GLY A 511 0.63 -16.04 14.99
CA GLY A 511 0.81 -17.16 14.05
C GLY A 511 2.09 -17.11 13.21
N LEU A 512 3.20 -16.59 13.75
CA LEU A 512 4.50 -16.69 13.09
C LEU A 512 4.97 -18.16 13.16
N HIS A 513 5.20 -18.77 11.98
CA HIS A 513 5.54 -20.19 11.86
C HIS A 513 6.39 -20.46 10.61
N GLY A 514 6.81 -21.70 10.39
CA GLY A 514 7.52 -22.09 9.17
C GLY A 514 8.17 -23.47 9.25
N ASN A 515 9.31 -23.64 8.56
CA ASN A 515 10.02 -24.91 8.49
C ASN A 515 11.13 -25.07 9.54
N ARG A 516 11.19 -24.19 10.53
CA ARG A 516 12.10 -24.22 11.68
C ARG A 516 11.33 -23.85 12.95
N GLN A 517 11.97 -24.08 14.11
CA GLN A 517 11.54 -23.43 15.35
C GLN A 517 12.10 -22.01 15.39
N PHE A 518 11.25 -21.06 15.74
CA PHE A 518 11.60 -19.66 15.78
C PHE A 518 11.54 -19.12 17.20
N LYS A 519 12.43 -18.18 17.50
CA LYS A 519 12.29 -17.20 18.58
C LYS A 519 12.24 -15.81 17.98
N LEU A 520 11.59 -14.90 18.67
CA LEU A 520 11.38 -13.53 18.20
C LEU A 520 12.28 -12.57 18.99
N ASP A 521 13.02 -11.71 18.28
CA ASP A 521 13.73 -10.53 18.82
C ASP A 521 13.16 -9.30 18.10
N TYR A 522 12.05 -8.77 18.64
CA TYR A 522 11.34 -7.60 18.11
C TYR A 522 11.31 -6.51 19.16
N ARG A 523 11.64 -5.27 18.77
CA ARG A 523 11.79 -4.15 19.73
C ARG A 523 11.11 -2.88 19.22
N PRO A 524 10.30 -2.21 20.09
CA PRO A 524 9.89 -2.64 21.42
C PRO A 524 9.06 -3.92 21.41
N ALA A 525 8.93 -4.60 22.57
CA ALA A 525 8.26 -5.90 22.67
C ALA A 525 6.82 -5.84 22.15
N PRO A 526 6.44 -6.72 21.20
CA PRO A 526 5.11 -6.77 20.61
C PRO A 526 4.17 -7.63 21.46
N TYR A 527 2.87 -7.57 21.16
CA TYR A 527 1.97 -8.67 21.53
C TYR A 527 2.28 -9.89 20.66
N VAL A 528 2.47 -11.06 21.27
CA VAL A 528 2.78 -12.31 20.56
C VAL A 528 1.81 -13.39 20.94
N GLU A 529 1.25 -14.09 19.96
CA GLU A 529 0.37 -15.23 20.14
C GLU A 529 0.64 -16.29 19.07
N MET A 530 0.52 -17.57 19.43
CA MET A 530 0.69 -18.73 18.53
C MET A 530 2.03 -18.71 17.76
N LEU A 531 3.13 -18.43 18.47
CA LEU A 531 4.48 -18.54 17.91
C LEU A 531 4.82 -20.01 17.61
N ASN A 532 5.30 -20.28 16.39
CA ASN A 532 5.57 -21.59 15.80
C ASN A 532 4.31 -22.44 15.48
N GLU A 533 3.14 -21.81 15.45
CA GLU A 533 1.89 -22.47 15.12
C GLU A 533 1.18 -21.76 13.97
N PRO A 534 0.79 -22.47 12.89
CA PRO A 534 0.02 -21.87 11.80
C PRO A 534 -1.44 -21.64 12.22
N LEU A 535 -2.02 -20.52 11.79
CA LEU A 535 -3.41 -20.18 12.04
C LEU A 535 -4.34 -20.89 11.05
N LYS A 536 -4.75 -22.11 11.36
CA LYS A 536 -5.59 -22.92 10.46
C LYS A 536 -7.07 -22.50 10.49
N SER A 537 -7.57 -22.03 11.64
CA SER A 537 -8.96 -21.63 11.82
C SER A 537 -9.28 -20.25 11.24
N VAL A 538 -8.30 -19.35 11.30
CA VAL A 538 -8.40 -17.99 10.74
C VAL A 538 -7.10 -17.70 9.97
N PRO A 539 -6.91 -18.28 8.79
CA PRO A 539 -5.66 -18.12 8.03
C PRO A 539 -5.44 -16.69 7.56
N SER A 540 -6.50 -15.91 7.34
CA SER A 540 -6.48 -14.49 6.99
C SER A 540 -7.34 -13.69 7.97
N LEU A 541 -6.75 -12.69 8.59
CA LEU A 541 -7.46 -11.74 9.46
C LEU A 541 -8.39 -10.85 8.66
N TYR A 542 -7.91 -10.37 7.51
CA TYR A 542 -8.71 -9.54 6.59
C TYR A 542 -10.00 -10.25 6.19
N ASP A 543 -9.92 -11.49 5.71
CA ASP A 543 -11.09 -12.24 5.28
C ASP A 543 -12.02 -12.55 6.45
N TYR A 544 -11.49 -12.86 7.62
CA TYR A 544 -12.27 -13.08 8.83
C TYR A 544 -13.08 -11.83 9.22
N GLN A 545 -12.43 -10.67 9.26
CA GLN A 545 -13.09 -9.41 9.60
C GLN A 545 -14.10 -9.00 8.53
N LYS A 546 -13.76 -9.20 7.25
CA LYS A 546 -14.67 -8.92 6.13
C LYS A 546 -15.94 -9.76 6.18
N ASN A 547 -15.83 -11.06 6.47
CA ASN A 547 -16.98 -11.95 6.63
C ASN A 547 -17.85 -11.53 7.81
N LEU A 548 -17.24 -11.18 8.96
CA LEU A 548 -18.00 -10.66 10.10
C LEU A 548 -18.77 -9.38 9.77
N ARG A 549 -18.22 -8.51 8.94
CA ARG A 549 -18.90 -7.29 8.51
C ARG A 549 -20.07 -7.59 7.58
N LEU A 550 -19.88 -8.52 6.62
CA LEU A 550 -20.95 -8.97 5.71
C LEU A 550 -22.11 -9.65 6.44
N ASP A 551 -21.84 -10.34 7.55
CA ASP A 551 -22.87 -10.99 8.36
C ASP A 551 -23.67 -9.98 9.22
N ASN A 552 -23.16 -8.77 9.43
CA ASN A 552 -23.78 -7.74 10.28
C ASN A 552 -24.44 -6.58 9.48
N ASP A 553 -24.13 -6.43 8.19
CA ASP A 553 -24.75 -5.47 7.26
C ASP A 553 -25.96 -6.11 6.57
#